data_68be0ee5f912a4f6ef1863e1685a2d5f
#
_entry.id   68be0ee5f912a4f6ef1863e1685a2d5f
#
_cell.length_a   1.000
_cell.length_b   1.000
_cell.length_c   1.000
_cell.angle_alpha   90.00
_cell.angle_beta   90.00
_cell.angle_gamma   90.00
#
_symmetry.space_group_name_H-M   'P 1'
#
loop_
_entity.id
_entity.type
_entity.pdbx_description
1 polymer ?
#
loop_
_entity_poly.entity_id
_entity_poly.type
_entity_poly.pdbx_seq_one_letter_code
_entity_poly.pdbx_strand_id
1 'polypeptide(L)'
;MGRVSREQAERNRERVLETACRLFRKHGVEGVSIGDIMKEAGLTAGAFYKQFVSKEALIDEASRFAFTQSSESWERINQRYEQDAVQGFQALMRRYFKHRPQTQSCPILAFSSLASGLPAAAQTTAIYSEGVESLFEQFRGVAMQACAEQTEEQVMLLFAAMLGTGMISRAMGDTAFTQSMQAAVLAALPGSESD
;
A
#
# COMPACT_ATOMS: atom_id res chain seq x y z
N MET A 1 -2.40 -20.51 -35.15
CA MET A 1 -2.34 -19.76 -33.85
C MET A 1 -2.56 -18.30 -34.15
N GLY A 2 -3.72 -17.73 -33.71
CA GLY A 2 -4.06 -16.33 -33.95
C GLY A 2 -3.08 -15.38 -33.24
N ARG A 3 -2.65 -14.36 -33.95
CA ARG A 3 -1.80 -13.29 -33.43
C ARG A 3 -2.65 -12.52 -32.41
N VAL A 4 -2.23 -12.54 -31.14
CA VAL A 4 -2.87 -11.73 -30.09
C VAL A 4 -2.81 -10.27 -30.53
N SER A 5 -3.96 -9.56 -30.52
CA SER A 5 -3.99 -8.15 -30.87
C SER A 5 -3.17 -7.35 -29.84
N ARG A 6 -2.64 -6.19 -30.24
CA ARG A 6 -1.90 -5.29 -29.35
C ARG A 6 -2.73 -4.97 -28.09
N GLU A 7 -3.98 -4.67 -28.27
CA GLU A 7 -4.93 -4.38 -27.19
C GLU A 7 -5.13 -5.59 -26.24
N GLN A 8 -5.17 -6.82 -26.78
CA GLN A 8 -5.24 -8.02 -25.93
C GLN A 8 -3.94 -8.24 -25.16
N ALA A 9 -2.78 -7.92 -25.74
CA ALA A 9 -1.50 -7.99 -25.05
C ALA A 9 -1.43 -6.99 -23.90
N GLU A 10 -1.91 -5.77 -24.09
CA GLU A 10 -2.00 -4.72 -23.05
C GLU A 10 -2.93 -5.16 -21.91
N ARG A 11 -4.13 -5.61 -22.22
CA ARG A 11 -5.07 -6.16 -21.20
C ARG A 11 -4.48 -7.36 -20.44
N ASN A 12 -3.76 -8.22 -21.10
CA ASN A 12 -3.11 -9.34 -20.42
C ASN A 12 -2.01 -8.87 -19.48
N ARG A 13 -1.24 -7.84 -19.87
CA ARG A 13 -0.17 -7.26 -19.07
C ARG A 13 -0.73 -6.59 -17.81
N GLU A 14 -1.77 -5.79 -17.95
CA GLU A 14 -2.46 -5.17 -16.82
C GLU A 14 -2.98 -6.23 -15.84
N ARG A 15 -3.62 -7.28 -16.34
CA ARG A 15 -4.13 -8.38 -15.51
C ARG A 15 -3.02 -9.11 -14.76
N VAL A 16 -1.84 -9.31 -15.38
CA VAL A 16 -0.68 -9.90 -14.71
C VAL A 16 -0.17 -8.96 -13.61
N LEU A 17 -0.06 -7.67 -13.88
CA LEU A 17 0.38 -6.66 -12.92
C LEU A 17 -0.56 -6.58 -11.71
N GLU A 18 -1.86 -6.48 -11.93
CA GLU A 18 -2.87 -6.46 -10.86
C GLU A 18 -2.85 -7.74 -10.02
N THR A 19 -2.73 -8.89 -10.70
CA THR A 19 -2.65 -10.19 -10.04
C THR A 19 -1.39 -10.30 -9.18
N ALA A 20 -0.24 -9.89 -9.72
CA ALA A 20 1.03 -9.86 -8.99
C ALA A 20 0.95 -8.95 -7.76
N CYS A 21 0.45 -7.73 -7.93
CA CYS A 21 0.26 -6.78 -6.83
C CYS A 21 -0.61 -7.39 -5.71
N ARG A 22 -1.71 -8.03 -6.05
CA ARG A 22 -2.62 -8.68 -5.11
C ARG A 22 -1.96 -9.86 -4.38
N LEU A 23 -1.26 -10.71 -5.10
CA LEU A 23 -0.56 -11.87 -4.53
C LEU A 23 0.61 -11.44 -3.64
N PHE A 24 1.41 -10.46 -4.06
CA PHE A 24 2.51 -9.92 -3.26
C PHE A 24 2.01 -9.29 -1.96
N ARG A 25 0.91 -8.56 -2.00
CA ARG A 25 0.28 -8.00 -0.79
C ARG A 25 -0.19 -9.09 0.18
N LYS A 26 -0.65 -10.22 -0.35
CA LYS A 26 -1.19 -11.32 0.47
C LYS A 26 -0.10 -12.22 1.03
N HIS A 27 0.86 -12.60 0.21
CA HIS A 27 1.82 -13.67 0.52
C HIS A 27 3.26 -13.18 0.66
N GLY A 28 3.51 -11.88 0.45
CA GLY A 28 4.87 -11.35 0.31
C GLY A 28 5.47 -11.68 -1.06
N VAL A 29 6.54 -10.98 -1.41
CA VAL A 29 7.19 -11.12 -2.73
C VAL A 29 7.88 -12.48 -2.89
N GLU A 30 8.56 -12.94 -1.83
CA GLU A 30 9.28 -14.21 -1.82
C GLU A 30 8.35 -15.42 -1.91
N GLY A 31 7.16 -15.33 -1.32
CA GLY A 31 6.18 -16.42 -1.28
C GLY A 31 5.42 -16.65 -2.59
N VAL A 32 5.71 -15.90 -3.66
CA VAL A 32 4.94 -15.94 -4.92
C VAL A 32 5.84 -16.22 -6.11
N SER A 33 5.57 -17.28 -6.86
CA SER A 33 6.27 -17.61 -8.10
C SER A 33 5.63 -16.96 -9.33
N ILE A 34 6.39 -16.85 -10.42
CA ILE A 34 5.87 -16.47 -11.75
C ILE A 34 4.73 -17.41 -12.17
N GLY A 35 4.89 -18.71 -11.88
CA GLY A 35 3.87 -19.71 -12.20
C GLY A 35 2.55 -19.45 -11.49
N ASP A 36 2.58 -19.07 -10.22
CA ASP A 36 1.39 -18.74 -9.42
C ASP A 36 0.68 -17.51 -10.00
N ILE A 37 1.44 -16.47 -10.33
CA ILE A 37 0.90 -15.22 -10.90
C ILE A 37 0.21 -15.53 -12.24
N MET A 38 0.90 -16.24 -13.13
CA MET A 38 0.37 -16.52 -14.47
C MET A 38 -0.84 -17.45 -14.43
N LYS A 39 -0.83 -18.45 -13.56
CA LYS A 39 -1.98 -19.35 -13.33
C LYS A 39 -3.18 -18.56 -12.84
N GLU A 40 -3.01 -17.71 -11.83
CA GLU A 40 -4.07 -16.89 -11.26
C GLU A 40 -4.57 -15.83 -12.26
N ALA A 41 -3.70 -15.30 -13.12
CA ALA A 41 -4.06 -14.41 -14.22
C ALA A 41 -4.75 -15.14 -15.40
N GLY A 42 -4.90 -16.47 -15.35
CA GLY A 42 -5.49 -17.27 -16.43
C GLY A 42 -4.63 -17.31 -17.70
N LEU A 43 -3.32 -17.26 -17.55
CA LEU A 43 -2.34 -17.26 -18.64
C LEU A 43 -1.32 -18.40 -18.47
N THR A 44 -0.66 -18.78 -19.56
CA THR A 44 0.42 -19.77 -19.50
C THR A 44 1.71 -19.14 -18.98
N ALA A 45 2.53 -19.90 -18.25
CA ALA A 45 3.83 -19.44 -17.76
C ALA A 45 4.74 -18.91 -18.88
N GLY A 46 4.72 -19.52 -20.06
CA GLY A 46 5.49 -19.08 -21.23
C GLY A 46 5.07 -17.70 -21.79
N ALA A 47 3.89 -17.20 -21.42
CA ALA A 47 3.44 -15.86 -21.84
C ALA A 47 4.07 -14.73 -20.98
N PHE A 48 4.68 -15.05 -19.84
CA PHE A 48 5.29 -14.08 -18.94
C PHE A 48 6.38 -13.25 -19.62
N TYR A 49 7.37 -13.92 -20.18
CA TYR A 49 8.55 -13.26 -20.80
C TYR A 49 8.23 -12.47 -22.08
N LYS A 50 6.99 -12.54 -22.56
CA LYS A 50 6.51 -11.63 -23.62
C LYS A 50 6.09 -10.27 -23.09
N GLN A 51 5.91 -10.15 -21.76
CA GLN A 51 5.33 -8.97 -21.11
C GLN A 51 6.29 -8.33 -20.10
N PHE A 52 7.08 -9.13 -19.40
CA PHE A 52 8.04 -8.70 -18.39
C PHE A 52 9.39 -9.38 -18.61
N VAL A 53 10.46 -8.60 -18.48
CA VAL A 53 11.83 -9.10 -18.71
C VAL A 53 12.31 -10.01 -17.59
N SER A 54 11.80 -9.81 -16.34
CA SER A 54 12.13 -10.64 -15.18
C SER A 54 11.06 -10.53 -14.08
N LYS A 55 11.16 -11.35 -13.04
CA LYS A 55 10.31 -11.25 -11.84
C LYS A 55 10.58 -9.94 -11.11
N GLU A 56 11.83 -9.51 -11.05
CA GLU A 56 12.25 -8.26 -10.41
C GLU A 56 11.60 -7.05 -11.10
N ALA A 57 11.59 -7.01 -12.43
CA ALA A 57 10.89 -5.95 -13.18
C ALA A 57 9.38 -5.94 -12.88
N LEU A 58 8.75 -7.10 -12.75
CA LEU A 58 7.34 -7.19 -12.35
C LEU A 58 7.15 -6.72 -10.90
N ILE A 59 8.07 -7.04 -9.98
CA ILE A 59 8.02 -6.58 -8.59
C ILE A 59 8.09 -5.06 -8.54
N ASP A 60 9.00 -4.45 -9.27
CA ASP A 60 9.16 -2.99 -9.35
C ASP A 60 7.87 -2.31 -9.83
N GLU A 61 7.27 -2.82 -10.90
CA GLU A 61 6.03 -2.29 -11.42
C GLU A 61 4.85 -2.52 -10.47
N ALA A 62 4.75 -3.70 -9.85
CA ALA A 62 3.71 -4.02 -8.88
C ALA A 62 3.82 -3.16 -7.61
N SER A 63 5.05 -2.84 -7.18
CA SER A 63 5.30 -1.91 -6.08
C SER A 63 4.80 -0.51 -6.43
N ARG A 64 5.23 0.07 -7.55
CA ARG A 64 4.72 1.37 -8.02
C ARG A 64 3.20 1.40 -8.13
N PHE A 65 2.62 0.39 -8.75
CA PHE A 65 1.17 0.26 -8.89
C PHE A 65 0.45 0.24 -7.53
N ALA A 66 1.00 -0.48 -6.55
CA ALA A 66 0.46 -0.55 -5.20
C ALA A 66 0.51 0.81 -4.48
N PHE A 67 1.60 1.54 -4.61
CA PHE A 67 1.75 2.88 -4.03
C PHE A 67 0.80 3.88 -4.70
N THR A 68 0.72 3.89 -6.04
CA THR A 68 -0.23 4.72 -6.80
C THR A 68 -1.67 4.47 -6.37
N GLN A 69 -2.11 3.21 -6.31
CA GLN A 69 -3.46 2.86 -5.84
C GLN A 69 -3.75 3.38 -4.41
N SER A 70 -2.76 3.35 -3.53
CA SER A 70 -2.92 3.84 -2.16
C SER A 70 -3.00 5.36 -2.11
N SER A 71 -2.15 6.04 -2.84
CA SER A 71 -2.16 7.49 -3.01
C SER A 71 -3.51 7.99 -3.56
N GLU A 72 -3.99 7.41 -4.66
CA GLU A 72 -5.29 7.73 -5.23
C GLU A 72 -6.45 7.46 -4.28
N SER A 73 -6.35 6.39 -3.46
CA SER A 73 -7.36 6.08 -2.46
C SER A 73 -7.42 7.13 -1.35
N TRP A 74 -6.27 7.67 -0.94
CA TRP A 74 -6.18 8.75 0.05
C TRP A 74 -6.64 10.07 -0.55
N GLU A 75 -6.25 10.37 -1.78
CA GLU A 75 -6.72 11.56 -2.51
C GLU A 75 -8.25 11.61 -2.61
N ARG A 76 -8.90 10.50 -2.95
CA ARG A 76 -10.37 10.42 -2.97
C ARG A 76 -11.01 10.70 -1.61
N ILE A 77 -10.34 10.37 -0.50
CA ILE A 77 -10.83 10.74 0.84
C ILE A 77 -10.67 12.23 1.04
N ASN A 78 -9.49 12.78 0.72
CA ASN A 78 -9.21 14.21 0.89
C ASN A 78 -10.19 15.06 0.10
N GLN A 79 -10.44 14.74 -1.17
CA GLN A 79 -11.42 15.41 -2.01
C GLN A 79 -12.84 15.36 -1.43
N ARG A 80 -13.22 14.21 -0.85
CA ARG A 80 -14.55 14.06 -0.22
C ARG A 80 -14.74 14.95 1.00
N TYR A 81 -13.67 15.25 1.71
CA TYR A 81 -13.66 16.06 2.93
C TYR A 81 -12.93 17.39 2.75
N GLU A 82 -12.87 17.93 1.54
CA GLU A 82 -12.14 19.16 1.20
C GLU A 82 -12.53 20.35 2.09
N GLN A 83 -13.79 20.41 2.57
CA GLN A 83 -14.32 21.47 3.42
C GLN A 83 -14.06 21.23 4.92
N ASP A 84 -13.58 20.06 5.31
CA ASP A 84 -13.33 19.70 6.72
C ASP A 84 -12.11 18.77 6.83
N ALA A 85 -10.94 19.39 6.93
CA ALA A 85 -9.67 18.67 6.99
C ALA A 85 -9.57 17.76 8.23
N VAL A 86 -10.19 18.12 9.35
CA VAL A 86 -10.21 17.30 10.59
C VAL A 86 -10.97 16.00 10.31
N GLN A 87 -12.19 16.09 9.79
CA GLN A 87 -12.95 14.89 9.41
C GLN A 87 -12.25 14.08 8.33
N GLY A 88 -11.60 14.73 7.35
CA GLY A 88 -10.82 14.08 6.31
C GLY A 88 -9.69 13.24 6.88
N PHE A 89 -8.91 13.81 7.77
CA PHE A 89 -7.81 13.10 8.42
C PHE A 89 -8.30 11.94 9.30
N GLN A 90 -9.34 12.15 10.09
CA GLN A 90 -9.97 11.09 10.87
C GLN A 90 -10.53 9.97 9.97
N ALA A 91 -11.16 10.31 8.85
CA ALA A 91 -11.69 9.33 7.89
C ALA A 91 -10.58 8.51 7.23
N LEU A 92 -9.42 9.13 6.90
CA LEU A 92 -8.23 8.46 6.39
C LEU A 92 -7.72 7.44 7.39
N MET A 93 -7.56 7.83 8.66
CA MET A 93 -7.06 6.97 9.73
C MET A 93 -8.02 5.81 10.03
N ARG A 94 -9.32 6.09 10.19
CA ARG A 94 -10.34 5.04 10.37
C ARG A 94 -10.38 4.07 9.18
N ARG A 95 -10.24 4.59 7.95
CA ARG A 95 -10.17 3.75 6.77
C ARG A 95 -8.92 2.89 6.75
N TYR A 96 -7.78 3.38 7.23
CA TYR A 96 -6.54 2.61 7.33
C TYR A 96 -6.71 1.40 8.24
N PHE A 97 -7.33 1.57 9.40
CA PHE A 97 -7.56 0.50 10.38
C PHE A 97 -8.75 -0.40 10.05
N LYS A 98 -9.64 0.03 9.14
CA LYS A 98 -10.77 -0.80 8.76
C LYS A 98 -10.26 -2.14 8.20
N HIS A 99 -10.81 -3.24 8.74
CA HIS A 99 -10.48 -4.59 8.27
C HIS A 99 -10.68 -4.69 6.75
N ARG A 100 -9.63 -5.13 6.06
CA ARG A 100 -9.62 -5.33 4.62
C ARG A 100 -9.00 -6.69 4.28
N PRO A 101 -9.35 -7.27 3.13
CA PRO A 101 -8.64 -8.43 2.62
C PRO A 101 -7.14 -8.13 2.55
N GLN A 102 -6.32 -9.12 2.90
CA GLN A 102 -4.84 -8.98 2.83
C GLN A 102 -4.34 -8.54 1.45
N THR A 103 -5.11 -8.84 0.40
CA THR A 103 -4.85 -8.40 -0.98
C THR A 103 -4.91 -6.87 -1.18
N GLN A 104 -5.45 -6.14 -0.21
CA GLN A 104 -5.55 -4.68 -0.19
C GLN A 104 -4.76 -4.06 0.97
N SER A 105 -3.80 -4.80 1.54
CA SER A 105 -2.94 -4.29 2.62
C SER A 105 -2.09 -3.10 2.18
N CYS A 106 -1.67 -2.29 3.17
CA CYS A 106 -0.79 -1.15 2.95
C CYS A 106 0.47 -1.57 2.16
N PRO A 107 0.85 -0.87 1.08
CA PRO A 107 2.02 -1.21 0.29
C PRO A 107 3.31 -1.10 1.10
N ILE A 108 3.41 -0.14 2.03
CA ILE A 108 4.58 0.00 2.92
C ILE A 108 4.82 -1.31 3.69
N LEU A 109 3.76 -1.91 4.24
CA LEU A 109 3.88 -3.17 4.98
C LEU A 109 4.07 -4.40 4.06
N ALA A 110 3.45 -4.38 2.89
CA ALA A 110 3.46 -5.53 1.98
C ALA A 110 4.80 -5.70 1.25
N PHE A 111 5.47 -4.59 0.96
CA PHE A 111 6.71 -4.57 0.20
C PHE A 111 7.94 -4.24 1.07
N SER A 112 7.82 -4.18 2.40
CA SER A 112 8.91 -3.83 3.31
C SER A 112 10.12 -4.77 3.22
N SER A 113 9.92 -6.04 2.85
CA SER A 113 11.01 -7.00 2.63
C SER A 113 11.94 -6.62 1.48
N LEU A 114 11.48 -5.77 0.55
CA LEU A 114 12.31 -5.29 -0.56
C LEU A 114 13.38 -4.28 -0.11
N ALA A 115 13.20 -3.65 1.04
CA ALA A 115 14.13 -2.69 1.63
C ALA A 115 15.30 -3.35 2.40
N SER A 116 15.42 -4.68 2.36
CA SER A 116 16.36 -5.44 3.20
C SER A 116 17.83 -5.44 2.73
N GLY A 117 18.25 -4.45 1.93
CA GLY A 117 19.69 -4.11 1.80
C GLY A 117 20.54 -5.04 0.93
N LEU A 118 19.97 -5.89 0.09
CA LEU A 118 20.75 -6.68 -0.86
C LEU A 118 21.22 -5.83 -2.05
N PRO A 119 22.48 -5.92 -2.49
CA PRO A 119 23.03 -5.08 -3.57
C PRO A 119 22.28 -5.16 -4.90
N ALA A 120 21.65 -6.31 -5.20
CA ALA A 120 20.81 -6.50 -6.39
C ALA A 120 19.45 -5.78 -6.30
N ALA A 121 19.09 -5.25 -5.15
CA ALA A 121 17.80 -4.62 -4.87
C ALA A 121 17.85 -3.07 -4.88
N ALA A 122 18.95 -2.45 -5.31
CA ALA A 122 19.12 -0.99 -5.22
C ALA A 122 17.98 -0.22 -5.91
N GLN A 123 17.57 -0.62 -7.10
CA GLN A 123 16.46 0.01 -7.83
C GLN A 123 15.12 -0.24 -7.13
N THR A 124 14.85 -1.46 -6.71
CA THR A 124 13.62 -1.84 -6.01
C THR A 124 13.53 -1.15 -4.65
N THR A 125 14.66 -1.00 -3.95
CA THR A 125 14.75 -0.22 -2.70
C THR A 125 14.46 1.26 -2.95
N ALA A 126 14.97 1.85 -4.03
CA ALA A 126 14.68 3.24 -4.39
C ALA A 126 13.18 3.44 -4.66
N ILE A 127 12.56 2.56 -5.45
CA ILE A 127 11.11 2.60 -5.74
C ILE A 127 10.28 2.52 -4.46
N TYR A 128 10.69 1.64 -3.55
CA TYR A 128 10.01 1.50 -2.25
C TYR A 128 10.15 2.78 -1.42
N SER A 129 11.37 3.33 -1.31
CA SER A 129 11.63 4.56 -0.55
C SER A 129 10.84 5.74 -1.11
N GLU A 130 10.88 5.96 -2.43
CA GLU A 130 10.08 6.99 -3.11
C GLU A 130 8.58 6.83 -2.82
N GLY A 131 8.07 5.60 -2.84
CA GLY A 131 6.68 5.32 -2.54
C GLY A 131 6.31 5.62 -1.09
N VAL A 132 7.18 5.29 -0.13
CA VAL A 132 6.99 5.60 1.30
C VAL A 132 7.00 7.11 1.53
N GLU A 133 8.00 7.81 0.98
CA GLU A 133 8.13 9.26 1.10
C GLU A 133 6.92 9.98 0.50
N SER A 134 6.47 9.56 -0.68
CA SER A 134 5.28 10.13 -1.33
C SER A 134 4.00 9.96 -0.49
N LEU A 135 3.78 8.77 0.10
CA LEU A 135 2.64 8.56 0.98
C LEU A 135 2.77 9.33 2.30
N PHE A 136 3.99 9.46 2.84
CA PHE A 136 4.22 10.29 4.02
C PHE A 136 3.92 11.76 3.73
N GLU A 137 4.40 12.33 2.62
CA GLU A 137 4.12 13.71 2.25
C GLU A 137 2.62 13.98 2.10
N GLN A 138 1.89 13.05 1.48
CA GLN A 138 0.44 13.15 1.38
C GLN A 138 -0.23 13.11 2.76
N PHE A 139 0.20 12.20 3.64
CA PHE A 139 -0.26 12.11 5.02
C PHE A 139 0.02 13.39 5.80
N ARG A 140 1.26 13.90 5.71
CA ARG A 140 1.70 15.15 6.34
C ARG A 140 0.83 16.33 5.91
N GLY A 141 0.59 16.46 4.61
CA GLY A 141 -0.25 17.53 4.07
C GLY A 141 -1.65 17.55 4.71
N VAL A 142 -2.29 16.39 4.82
CA VAL A 142 -3.63 16.27 5.43
C VAL A 142 -3.58 16.53 6.94
N ALA A 143 -2.58 15.98 7.63
CA ALA A 143 -2.44 16.16 9.09
C ALA A 143 -2.21 17.62 9.46
N MET A 144 -1.33 18.33 8.74
CA MET A 144 -1.05 19.75 8.96
C MET A 144 -2.25 20.67 8.64
N GLN A 145 -3.08 20.29 7.66
CA GLN A 145 -4.32 20.99 7.36
C GLN A 145 -5.38 20.76 8.45
N ALA A 146 -5.40 19.55 9.04
CA ALA A 146 -6.33 19.22 10.12
C ALA A 146 -5.98 19.90 11.45
N CYS A 147 -4.70 20.18 11.71
CA CYS A 147 -4.25 20.84 12.91
C CYS A 147 -2.94 21.60 12.65
N ALA A 148 -3.02 22.90 12.49
CA ALA A 148 -1.87 23.77 12.25
C ALA A 148 -0.88 23.87 13.43
N GLU A 149 -1.30 23.44 14.63
CA GLU A 149 -0.46 23.44 15.83
C GLU A 149 0.39 22.16 15.97
N GLN A 150 0.15 21.13 15.15
CA GLN A 150 0.97 19.92 15.16
C GLN A 150 2.38 20.21 14.63
N THR A 151 3.37 19.69 15.35
CA THR A 151 4.75 19.72 14.84
C THR A 151 4.98 18.59 13.85
N GLU A 152 6.02 18.73 13.02
CA GLU A 152 6.39 17.71 12.05
C GLU A 152 6.74 16.37 12.73
N GLU A 153 7.39 16.43 13.90
CA GLU A 153 7.71 15.25 14.71
C GLU A 153 6.45 14.53 15.20
N GLN A 154 5.41 15.26 15.57
CA GLN A 154 4.13 14.67 15.98
C GLN A 154 3.44 13.98 14.80
N VAL A 155 3.50 14.57 13.61
CA VAL A 155 2.97 13.96 12.39
C VAL A 155 3.75 12.69 12.01
N MET A 156 5.09 12.71 12.10
CA MET A 156 5.94 11.53 11.91
C MET A 156 5.60 10.41 12.91
N LEU A 157 5.39 10.79 14.19
CA LEU A 157 5.00 9.83 15.23
C LEU A 157 3.64 9.19 14.93
N LEU A 158 2.66 9.96 14.51
CA LEU A 158 1.34 9.45 14.13
C LEU A 158 1.42 8.52 12.93
N PHE A 159 2.22 8.87 11.92
CA PHE A 159 2.43 8.00 10.76
C PHE A 159 3.09 6.68 11.16
N ALA A 160 4.13 6.72 11.99
CA ALA A 160 4.80 5.54 12.52
C ALA A 160 3.86 4.69 13.39
N ALA A 161 3.06 5.31 14.26
CA ALA A 161 2.06 4.63 15.09
C ALA A 161 0.97 3.96 14.25
N MET A 162 0.49 4.62 13.20
CA MET A 162 -0.45 4.05 12.23
C MET A 162 0.12 2.79 11.57
N LEU A 163 1.35 2.88 11.05
CA LEU A 163 2.01 1.75 10.38
C LEU A 163 2.29 0.59 11.35
N GLY A 164 2.84 0.89 12.53
CA GLY A 164 3.13 -0.11 13.55
C GLY A 164 1.87 -0.84 14.03
N THR A 165 0.80 -0.10 14.31
CA THR A 165 -0.51 -0.68 14.66
C THR A 165 -1.07 -1.53 13.53
N GLY A 166 -0.97 -1.07 12.28
CA GLY A 166 -1.39 -1.83 11.10
C GLY A 166 -0.60 -3.13 10.92
N MET A 167 0.72 -3.09 11.16
CA MET A 167 1.59 -4.27 11.11
C MET A 167 1.21 -5.30 12.18
N ILE A 168 1.03 -4.88 13.43
CA ILE A 168 0.68 -5.74 14.56
C ILE A 168 -0.73 -6.34 14.35
N SER A 169 -1.69 -5.53 13.92
CA SER A 169 -3.05 -6.00 13.60
C SER A 169 -3.05 -7.02 12.46
N ARG A 170 -2.18 -6.86 11.47
CA ARG A 170 -2.01 -7.85 10.40
C ARG A 170 -1.45 -9.18 10.91
N ALA A 171 -0.52 -9.14 11.85
CA ALA A 171 0.13 -10.34 12.39
C ALA A 171 -0.75 -11.09 13.42
N MET A 172 -1.44 -10.35 14.28
CA MET A 172 -2.23 -10.91 15.39
C MET A 172 -3.72 -11.07 15.09
N GLY A 173 -4.20 -10.47 14.01
CA GLY A 173 -5.63 -10.40 13.71
C GLY A 173 -6.37 -9.36 14.55
N ASP A 174 -7.71 -9.48 14.57
CA ASP A 174 -8.59 -8.60 15.34
C ASP A 174 -8.75 -9.12 16.78
N THR A 175 -7.93 -8.60 17.69
CA THR A 175 -7.91 -8.95 19.11
C THR A 175 -8.22 -7.72 19.95
N ALA A 176 -8.59 -7.90 21.23
CA ALA A 176 -8.80 -6.78 22.15
C ALA A 176 -7.56 -5.88 22.24
N PHE A 177 -6.36 -6.45 22.18
CA PHE A 177 -5.11 -5.69 22.20
C PHE A 177 -4.95 -4.82 20.94
N THR A 178 -5.16 -5.38 19.75
CA THR A 178 -5.03 -4.61 18.49
C THR A 178 -6.13 -3.55 18.36
N GLN A 179 -7.34 -3.82 18.86
CA GLN A 179 -8.41 -2.83 18.94
C GLN A 179 -8.04 -1.67 19.88
N SER A 180 -7.45 -1.97 21.05
CA SER A 180 -6.97 -0.95 21.98
C SER A 180 -5.86 -0.08 21.37
N MET A 181 -4.92 -0.67 20.62
CA MET A 181 -3.91 0.10 19.90
C MET A 181 -4.52 1.03 18.85
N GLN A 182 -5.48 0.52 18.06
CA GLN A 182 -6.18 1.33 17.05
C GLN A 182 -6.95 2.49 17.71
N ALA A 183 -7.64 2.22 18.82
CA ALA A 183 -8.35 3.24 19.59
C ALA A 183 -7.41 4.31 20.12
N ALA A 184 -6.25 3.94 20.67
CA ALA A 184 -5.24 4.86 21.16
C ALA A 184 -4.70 5.78 20.05
N VAL A 185 -4.41 5.25 18.87
CA VAL A 185 -3.96 6.06 17.73
C VAL A 185 -5.07 6.99 17.25
N LEU A 186 -6.32 6.53 17.21
CA LEU A 186 -7.46 7.37 16.81
C LEU A 186 -7.77 8.47 17.84
N ALA A 187 -7.59 8.20 19.13
CA ALA A 187 -7.75 9.20 20.19
C ALA A 187 -6.68 10.31 20.17
N ALA A 188 -5.51 10.03 19.58
CA ALA A 188 -4.44 11.03 19.42
C ALA A 188 -4.67 11.98 18.23
N LEU A 189 -5.75 11.81 17.45
CA LEU A 189 -6.04 12.67 16.31
C LEU A 189 -6.68 13.99 16.74
N PRO A 190 -6.47 15.08 15.95
CA PRO A 190 -7.18 16.34 16.16
C PRO A 190 -8.70 16.14 16.14
N GLY A 191 -9.41 16.85 17.03
CA GLY A 191 -10.88 16.81 17.11
C GLY A 191 -11.46 15.47 17.59
N SER A 192 -10.63 14.55 18.10
CA SER A 192 -11.14 13.42 18.87
C SER A 192 -11.52 13.94 20.27
N GLU A 193 -12.81 13.95 20.59
CA GLU A 193 -13.27 14.26 21.95
C GLU A 193 -12.68 13.20 22.89
N SER A 194 -11.97 13.69 23.92
CA SER A 194 -11.57 12.85 25.05
C SER A 194 -12.81 12.60 25.88
N ASP A 195 -13.45 11.45 25.71
CA ASP A 195 -14.44 10.97 26.68
C ASP A 195 -13.79 10.62 28.01
#